data_f20bac5929573658bc9a5cbf8f95e03e
#
_entry.id   f20bac5929573658bc9a5cbf8f95e03e
#
_cell.length_a   1.000
_cell.length_b   1.000
_cell.length_c   1.000
_cell.angle_alpha   90.00
_cell.angle_beta   90.00
_cell.angle_gamma   90.00
#
_symmetry.space_group_name_H-M   'P 1'
#
loop_
_entity.id
_entity.type
_entity.pdbx_description
1 polymer ?
#
loop_
_entity_poly.entity_id
_entity_poly.type
_entity_poly.pdbx_seq_one_letter_code
_entity_poly.pdbx_strand_id
1 'polypeptide(L)'
;MQKEILETQTVVIGAGVVGLAIARALASAGHDVIVLESAGRFGEGISSRNSEVIHAGIYYPEGSLKAELCVAGRQRLYEYCQTRKVDHRKCGKWIVAADESQNGKLKDIQAAAAHNGVELTLHEADRLAREIPEVRASSGLWSPETGIIDSHGLMLSLLGELEDAGGQLVLRSPVVAAESDNHWHCLHVGGDHPLTLKAKNVINAAGLAAVPLAKNWAGLPDEYRPRQWFARGVYFSYSGRTPFKTL
;
A
#
# COMPACT_ATOMS: atom_id res chain seq x y z
N MET A 1 -36.90 11.58 -12.21
CA MET A 1 -36.46 11.73 -10.82
C MET A 1 -35.25 12.68 -10.80
N GLN A 2 -35.33 13.79 -10.10
CA GLN A 2 -34.15 14.61 -9.87
C GLN A 2 -33.14 13.78 -9.05
N LYS A 3 -31.90 13.62 -9.54
CA LYS A 3 -30.84 13.00 -8.76
C LYS A 3 -30.55 13.90 -7.55
N GLU A 4 -30.51 13.29 -6.37
CA GLU A 4 -30.12 13.99 -5.16
C GLU A 4 -28.69 14.51 -5.32
N ILE A 5 -28.45 15.77 -4.97
CA ILE A 5 -27.15 16.42 -5.01
C ILE A 5 -26.77 16.75 -3.58
N LEU A 6 -25.69 16.14 -3.11
CA LEU A 6 -25.09 16.41 -1.80
C LEU A 6 -23.77 17.15 -2.00
N GLU A 7 -23.36 17.93 -1.00
CA GLU A 7 -22.10 18.67 -1.00
C GLU A 7 -21.25 18.28 0.22
N THR A 8 -19.95 18.16 0.02
CA THR A 8 -18.97 17.84 1.07
C THR A 8 -17.64 18.53 0.81
N GLN A 9 -16.77 18.53 1.81
CA GLN A 9 -15.43 19.12 1.67
C GLN A 9 -14.48 18.18 0.93
N THR A 10 -14.33 16.94 1.37
CA THR A 10 -13.33 16.02 0.83
C THR A 10 -13.89 14.62 0.64
N VAL A 11 -13.63 14.05 -0.53
CA VAL A 11 -13.95 12.66 -0.85
C VAL A 11 -12.68 11.88 -1.15
N VAL A 12 -12.55 10.71 -0.54
CA VAL A 12 -11.55 9.70 -0.88
C VAL A 12 -12.24 8.54 -1.58
N ILE A 13 -11.81 8.19 -2.78
CA ILE A 13 -12.36 7.11 -3.58
C ILE A 13 -11.52 5.85 -3.37
N GLY A 14 -12.11 4.84 -2.73
CA GLY A 14 -11.49 3.55 -2.41
C GLY A 14 -11.07 3.44 -0.95
N ALA A 15 -11.57 2.39 -0.28
CA ALA A 15 -11.25 2.04 1.10
C ALA A 15 -10.18 0.94 1.21
N GLY A 16 -9.18 0.96 0.33
CA GLY A 16 -7.94 0.20 0.49
C GLY A 16 -7.01 0.86 1.51
N VAL A 17 -5.88 0.24 1.83
CA VAL A 17 -4.92 0.75 2.82
C VAL A 17 -4.47 2.18 2.53
N VAL A 18 -4.28 2.56 1.26
CA VAL A 18 -3.85 3.91 0.88
C VAL A 18 -4.97 4.92 1.12
N GLY A 19 -6.21 4.61 0.68
CA GLY A 19 -7.36 5.48 0.88
C GLY A 19 -7.68 5.70 2.35
N LEU A 20 -7.69 4.64 3.16
CA LEU A 20 -7.92 4.73 4.60
C LEU A 20 -6.82 5.53 5.31
N ALA A 21 -5.55 5.34 4.95
CA ALA A 21 -4.44 6.10 5.54
C ALA A 21 -4.54 7.60 5.23
N ILE A 22 -4.91 7.97 4.01
CA ILE A 22 -5.11 9.37 3.60
C ILE A 22 -6.33 9.96 4.32
N ALA A 23 -7.46 9.24 4.27
CA ALA A 23 -8.71 9.70 4.88
C ALA A 23 -8.55 9.93 6.39
N ARG A 24 -7.92 8.98 7.08
CA ARG A 24 -7.58 9.10 8.50
C ARG A 24 -6.71 10.33 8.78
N ALA A 25 -5.66 10.56 7.98
CA ALA A 25 -4.78 11.70 8.17
C ALA A 25 -5.51 13.04 7.99
N LEU A 26 -6.37 13.14 6.99
CA LEU A 26 -7.18 14.34 6.74
C LEU A 26 -8.21 14.58 7.84
N ALA A 27 -8.95 13.55 8.26
CA ALA A 27 -9.92 13.67 9.33
C ALA A 27 -9.26 14.06 10.67
N SER A 28 -8.10 13.46 10.99
CA SER A 28 -7.32 13.85 12.19
C SER A 28 -6.79 15.29 12.13
N ALA A 29 -6.67 15.88 10.92
CA ALA A 29 -6.32 17.28 10.72
C ALA A 29 -7.56 18.22 10.73
N GLY A 30 -8.76 17.70 11.02
CA GLY A 30 -10.00 18.46 11.13
C GLY A 30 -10.74 18.68 9.81
N HIS A 31 -10.40 17.94 8.75
CA HIS A 31 -11.17 17.99 7.51
C HIS A 31 -12.42 17.10 7.60
N ASP A 32 -13.51 17.55 6.97
CA ASP A 32 -14.68 16.71 6.71
C ASP A 32 -14.36 15.74 5.57
N VAL A 33 -14.41 14.42 5.83
CA VAL A 33 -13.95 13.38 4.89
C VAL A 33 -14.99 12.28 4.75
N ILE A 34 -15.36 12.00 3.52
CA ILE A 34 -16.18 10.83 3.14
C ILE A 34 -15.31 9.89 2.29
N VAL A 35 -15.25 8.61 2.68
CA VAL A 35 -14.62 7.55 1.88
C VAL A 35 -15.71 6.78 1.15
N LEU A 36 -15.63 6.72 -0.19
CA LEU A 36 -16.54 5.93 -1.03
C LEU A 36 -15.87 4.62 -1.45
N GLU A 37 -16.48 3.50 -1.10
CA GLU A 37 -16.00 2.16 -1.48
C GLU A 37 -17.04 1.43 -2.34
N SER A 38 -16.58 0.86 -3.45
CA SER A 38 -17.43 0.12 -4.39
C SER A 38 -17.87 -1.25 -3.86
N ALA A 39 -17.03 -1.88 -3.04
CA ALA A 39 -17.27 -3.20 -2.47
C ALA A 39 -18.17 -3.15 -1.22
N GLY A 40 -18.56 -4.33 -0.75
CA GLY A 40 -19.35 -4.50 0.48
C GLY A 40 -18.54 -4.40 1.77
N ARG A 41 -17.19 -4.29 1.67
CA ARG A 41 -16.27 -4.16 2.80
C ARG A 41 -15.05 -3.35 2.37
N PHE A 42 -14.33 -2.77 3.33
CA PHE A 42 -13.04 -2.17 3.07
C PHE A 42 -11.97 -3.23 2.73
N GLY A 43 -10.95 -2.84 2.01
CA GLY A 43 -9.76 -3.66 1.77
C GLY A 43 -9.94 -4.83 0.80
N GLU A 44 -11.08 -5.04 0.16
CA GLU A 44 -11.35 -6.20 -0.71
C GLU A 44 -10.51 -6.22 -2.00
N GLY A 45 -9.95 -5.10 -2.41
CA GLY A 45 -9.12 -4.98 -3.60
C GLY A 45 -7.69 -5.52 -3.40
N ILE A 46 -6.70 -4.81 -3.95
CA ILE A 46 -5.27 -5.18 -3.88
C ILE A 46 -4.78 -5.27 -2.44
N SER A 47 -5.38 -4.50 -1.52
CA SER A 47 -5.00 -4.48 -0.11
C SER A 47 -5.23 -5.81 0.61
N SER A 48 -6.05 -6.71 0.06
CA SER A 48 -6.21 -8.10 0.54
C SER A 48 -5.46 -9.13 -0.31
N ARG A 49 -4.67 -8.69 -1.30
CA ARG A 49 -3.95 -9.54 -2.25
C ARG A 49 -2.49 -9.14 -2.31
N ASN A 50 -1.83 -9.20 -1.17
CA ASN A 50 -0.43 -8.81 -0.98
C ASN A 50 0.29 -9.86 -0.11
N SER A 51 1.60 -9.71 0.03
CA SER A 51 2.45 -10.63 0.82
C SER A 51 2.64 -10.18 2.27
N GLU A 52 1.98 -9.09 2.68
CA GLU A 52 2.06 -8.50 4.03
C GLU A 52 3.49 -8.16 4.49
N VAL A 53 4.38 -7.93 3.53
CA VAL A 53 5.78 -7.62 3.81
C VAL A 53 5.96 -6.13 4.05
N ILE A 54 6.54 -5.78 5.19
CA ILE A 54 7.08 -4.45 5.46
C ILE A 54 8.44 -4.38 4.77
N HIS A 55 8.48 -3.71 3.61
CA HIS A 55 9.68 -3.60 2.79
C HIS A 55 10.72 -2.67 3.40
N ALA A 56 12.00 -3.07 3.34
CA ALA A 56 13.11 -2.25 3.84
C ALA A 56 13.50 -1.08 2.91
N GLY A 57 13.18 -1.14 1.61
CA GLY A 57 13.59 -0.13 0.63
C GLY A 57 14.81 -0.50 -0.21
N ILE A 58 15.15 -1.81 -0.29
CA ILE A 58 16.40 -2.34 -0.85
C ILE A 58 16.57 -2.08 -2.34
N TYR A 59 15.50 -2.28 -3.14
CA TYR A 59 15.60 -2.47 -4.60
C TYR A 59 15.21 -1.25 -5.43
N TYR A 60 14.86 -0.15 -4.80
CA TYR A 60 14.34 1.00 -5.53
C TYR A 60 15.46 1.91 -6.03
N PRO A 61 15.31 2.54 -7.21
CA PRO A 61 16.30 3.48 -7.71
C PRO A 61 16.56 4.61 -6.71
N GLU A 62 17.82 4.95 -6.52
CA GLU A 62 18.25 6.06 -5.67
C GLU A 62 17.54 7.37 -6.08
N GLY A 63 17.15 8.18 -5.09
CA GLY A 63 16.46 9.46 -5.31
C GLY A 63 15.03 9.35 -5.85
N SER A 64 14.48 8.12 -6.01
CA SER A 64 13.08 7.96 -6.37
C SER A 64 12.16 8.16 -5.16
N LEU A 65 10.98 8.77 -5.36
CA LEU A 65 9.94 8.85 -4.33
C LEU A 65 9.64 7.48 -3.71
N LYS A 66 9.73 6.42 -4.50
CA LYS A 66 9.48 5.06 -4.01
C LYS A 66 10.55 4.60 -3.01
N ALA A 67 11.82 4.95 -3.22
CA ALA A 67 12.90 4.67 -2.27
C ALA A 67 12.71 5.48 -0.98
N GLU A 68 12.55 6.78 -1.09
CA GLU A 68 12.38 7.70 0.04
C GLU A 68 11.17 7.35 0.89
N LEU A 69 10.00 7.20 0.25
CA LEU A 69 8.75 6.90 0.96
C LEU A 69 8.71 5.48 1.53
N CYS A 70 9.41 4.51 0.92
CA CYS A 70 9.51 3.16 1.48
C CYS A 70 10.31 3.15 2.78
N VAL A 71 11.46 3.82 2.81
CA VAL A 71 12.32 3.90 4.01
C VAL A 71 11.62 4.67 5.13
N ALA A 72 11.11 5.88 4.84
CA ALA A 72 10.38 6.68 5.81
C ALA A 72 9.08 6.02 6.27
N GLY A 73 8.35 5.41 5.34
CA GLY A 73 7.08 4.72 5.61
C GLY A 73 7.27 3.47 6.47
N ARG A 74 8.34 2.70 6.25
CA ARG A 74 8.68 1.55 7.08
C ARG A 74 8.82 1.94 8.55
N GLN A 75 9.59 2.97 8.85
CA GLN A 75 9.80 3.43 10.21
C GLN A 75 8.47 3.84 10.86
N ARG A 76 7.71 4.71 10.18
CA ARG A 76 6.39 5.15 10.66
C ARG A 76 5.41 4.00 10.85
N LEU A 77 5.49 2.97 9.98
CA LEU A 77 4.61 1.82 10.05
C LEU A 77 4.90 0.96 11.30
N TYR A 78 6.17 0.72 11.62
CA TYR A 78 6.54 0.02 12.87
C TYR A 78 6.09 0.81 14.10
N GLU A 79 6.33 2.12 14.15
CA GLU A 79 5.89 3.00 15.24
C GLU A 79 4.36 2.98 15.39
N TYR A 80 3.64 3.06 14.27
CA TYR A 80 2.18 2.97 14.25
C TYR A 80 1.69 1.64 14.79
N CYS A 81 2.24 0.53 14.30
CA CYS A 81 1.85 -0.82 14.73
C CYS A 81 2.08 -1.04 16.22
N GLN A 82 3.20 -0.57 16.76
CA GLN A 82 3.49 -0.64 18.20
C GLN A 82 2.48 0.19 19.02
N THR A 83 2.20 1.41 18.59
CA THR A 83 1.30 2.33 19.29
C THR A 83 -0.15 1.85 19.24
N ARG A 84 -0.59 1.32 18.11
CA ARG A 84 -1.98 0.89 17.87
C ARG A 84 -2.21 -0.61 18.07
N LYS A 85 -1.18 -1.35 18.49
CA LYS A 85 -1.23 -2.79 18.74
C LYS A 85 -1.69 -3.59 17.51
N VAL A 86 -1.25 -3.16 16.33
CA VAL A 86 -1.43 -3.92 15.10
C VAL A 86 -0.37 -5.03 15.08
N ASP A 87 -0.79 -6.27 14.83
CA ASP A 87 0.10 -7.41 14.80
C ASP A 87 1.14 -7.26 13.69
N HIS A 88 2.41 -7.35 14.08
CA HIS A 88 3.54 -7.24 13.17
C HIS A 88 4.76 -7.94 13.76
N ARG A 89 5.71 -8.29 12.88
CA ARG A 89 6.97 -8.88 13.33
C ARG A 89 8.13 -8.43 12.45
N LYS A 90 9.16 -7.85 13.02
CA LYS A 90 10.42 -7.51 12.38
C LYS A 90 11.28 -8.79 12.32
N CYS A 91 10.96 -9.68 11.38
CA CYS A 91 11.56 -11.01 11.28
C CYS A 91 12.83 -11.06 10.43
N GLY A 92 13.17 -9.96 9.74
CA GLY A 92 14.27 -9.92 8.80
C GLY A 92 14.00 -10.68 7.50
N LYS A 93 14.95 -10.56 6.58
CA LYS A 93 14.91 -11.26 5.29
C LYS A 93 16.30 -11.63 4.81
N TRP A 94 16.42 -12.83 4.24
CA TRP A 94 17.59 -13.25 3.49
C TRP A 94 17.41 -13.01 2.00
N ILE A 95 18.46 -12.51 1.34
CA ILE A 95 18.58 -12.46 -0.11
C ILE A 95 19.78 -13.33 -0.46
N VAL A 96 19.54 -14.47 -1.09
CA VAL A 96 20.55 -15.50 -1.26
C VAL A 96 21.03 -15.65 -2.69
N ALA A 97 22.31 -15.97 -2.88
CA ALA A 97 22.89 -16.44 -4.10
C ALA A 97 22.85 -17.97 -4.09
N ALA A 98 22.19 -18.58 -5.08
CA ALA A 98 22.11 -20.05 -5.18
C ALA A 98 23.47 -20.67 -5.51
N ASP A 99 24.30 -19.93 -6.23
CA ASP A 99 25.67 -20.33 -6.60
C ASP A 99 26.61 -19.11 -6.66
N GLU A 100 27.92 -19.35 -6.79
CA GLU A 100 28.96 -18.33 -6.76
C GLU A 100 28.86 -17.30 -7.91
N SER A 101 28.25 -17.65 -9.04
CA SER A 101 28.08 -16.73 -10.18
C SER A 101 27.16 -15.54 -9.84
N GLN A 102 26.33 -15.70 -8.83
CA GLN A 102 25.40 -14.67 -8.36
C GLN A 102 25.97 -13.77 -7.26
N ASN A 103 27.15 -14.12 -6.68
CA ASN A 103 27.75 -13.36 -5.58
C ASN A 103 28.02 -11.87 -5.94
N GLY A 104 28.41 -11.60 -7.19
CA GLY A 104 28.58 -10.23 -7.68
C GLY A 104 27.29 -9.41 -7.58
N LYS A 105 26.16 -10.01 -7.95
CA LYS A 105 24.84 -9.34 -7.87
C LYS A 105 24.41 -9.01 -6.45
N LEU A 106 24.79 -9.81 -5.45
CA LEU A 106 24.53 -9.47 -4.06
C LEU A 106 25.29 -8.21 -3.63
N LYS A 107 26.55 -8.06 -4.06
CA LYS A 107 27.34 -6.83 -3.79
C LYS A 107 26.70 -5.59 -4.43
N ASP A 108 26.21 -5.72 -5.66
CA ASP A 108 25.50 -4.63 -6.33
C ASP A 108 24.20 -4.24 -5.57
N ILE A 109 23.44 -5.23 -5.11
CA ILE A 109 22.24 -5.01 -4.27
C ILE A 109 22.62 -4.33 -2.96
N GLN A 110 23.68 -4.77 -2.30
CA GLN A 110 24.16 -4.17 -1.05
C GLN A 110 24.54 -2.69 -1.25
N ALA A 111 25.29 -2.40 -2.31
CA ALA A 111 25.69 -1.03 -2.64
C ALA A 111 24.47 -0.16 -2.94
N ALA A 112 23.53 -0.62 -3.77
CA ALA A 112 22.30 0.10 -4.09
C ALA A 112 21.42 0.34 -2.86
N ALA A 113 21.31 -0.64 -1.96
CA ALA A 113 20.57 -0.48 -0.71
C ALA A 113 21.21 0.57 0.22
N ALA A 114 22.53 0.62 0.29
CA ALA A 114 23.25 1.61 1.09
C ALA A 114 22.98 3.05 0.64
N HIS A 115 22.87 3.31 -0.67
CA HIS A 115 22.45 4.62 -1.20
C HIS A 115 21.05 5.04 -0.75
N ASN A 116 20.16 4.08 -0.50
CA ASN A 116 18.83 4.32 0.05
C ASN A 116 18.80 4.38 1.60
N GLY A 117 19.98 4.34 2.27
CA GLY A 117 20.05 4.30 3.73
C GLY A 117 19.61 2.97 4.36
N VAL A 118 19.71 1.87 3.60
CA VAL A 118 19.34 0.52 4.07
C VAL A 118 20.60 -0.32 4.24
N GLU A 119 20.90 -0.68 5.48
CA GLU A 119 22.03 -1.56 5.80
C GLU A 119 21.69 -3.01 5.51
N LEU A 120 22.58 -3.68 4.76
CA LEU A 120 22.56 -5.11 4.50
C LEU A 120 23.92 -5.70 4.89
N THR A 121 23.90 -6.86 5.54
CA THR A 121 25.13 -7.56 5.93
C THR A 121 25.35 -8.77 5.02
N LEU A 122 26.51 -8.83 4.37
CA LEU A 122 26.91 -9.98 3.55
C LEU A 122 27.43 -11.12 4.45
N HIS A 123 27.00 -12.34 4.16
CA HIS A 123 27.38 -13.54 4.88
C HIS A 123 27.74 -14.68 3.91
N GLU A 124 28.72 -15.45 4.29
CA GLU A 124 29.20 -16.62 3.56
C GLU A 124 28.33 -17.87 3.85
N ALA A 125 28.51 -18.91 3.04
CA ALA A 125 27.75 -20.15 3.07
C ALA A 125 27.66 -20.81 4.47
N ASP A 126 28.73 -20.81 5.22
CA ASP A 126 28.79 -21.42 6.56
C ASP A 126 27.81 -20.79 7.55
N ARG A 127 27.58 -19.49 7.45
CA ARG A 127 26.58 -18.83 8.28
C ARG A 127 25.16 -19.15 7.82
N LEU A 128 24.93 -19.15 6.51
CA LEU A 128 23.61 -19.48 5.97
C LEU A 128 23.21 -20.91 6.33
N ALA A 129 24.14 -21.86 6.26
CA ALA A 129 23.91 -23.25 6.64
C ALA A 129 23.47 -23.42 8.12
N ARG A 130 23.84 -22.47 9.01
CA ARG A 130 23.39 -22.46 10.42
C ARG A 130 22.06 -21.72 10.60
N GLU A 131 21.86 -20.61 9.90
CA GLU A 131 20.70 -19.74 10.09
C GLU A 131 19.48 -20.21 9.31
N ILE A 132 19.69 -20.72 8.08
CA ILE A 132 18.66 -21.19 7.15
C ILE A 132 19.09 -22.51 6.49
N PRO A 133 19.26 -23.60 7.26
CA PRO A 133 19.78 -24.87 6.77
C PRO A 133 18.95 -25.51 5.65
N GLU A 134 17.71 -25.08 5.49
CA GLU A 134 16.80 -25.54 4.44
C GLU A 134 17.11 -24.94 3.05
N VAL A 135 17.95 -23.90 3.00
CA VAL A 135 18.30 -23.19 1.77
C VAL A 135 19.75 -23.45 1.40
N ARG A 136 19.98 -23.98 0.19
CA ARG A 136 21.33 -24.07 -0.37
C ARG A 136 21.72 -22.75 -0.99
N ALA A 137 22.77 -22.13 -0.49
CA ALA A 137 23.26 -20.86 -0.98
C ALA A 137 24.78 -20.74 -0.81
N SER A 138 25.44 -20.07 -1.76
CA SER A 138 26.88 -19.78 -1.69
C SER A 138 27.17 -18.54 -0.82
N SER A 139 26.26 -17.59 -0.79
CA SER A 139 26.33 -16.41 0.07
C SER A 139 24.93 -15.79 0.22
N GLY A 140 24.79 -14.83 1.13
CA GLY A 140 23.50 -14.14 1.33
C GLY A 140 23.65 -12.78 2.01
N LEU A 141 22.70 -11.89 1.71
CA LEU A 141 22.55 -10.62 2.42
C LEU A 141 21.45 -10.73 3.45
N TRP A 142 21.76 -10.33 4.67
CA TRP A 142 20.79 -10.17 5.74
C TRP A 142 20.22 -8.76 5.77
N SER A 143 18.89 -8.65 5.71
CA SER A 143 18.14 -7.40 5.87
C SER A 143 17.37 -7.42 7.18
N PRO A 144 17.85 -6.76 8.26
CA PRO A 144 17.21 -6.78 9.56
C PRO A 144 15.92 -5.96 9.61
N GLU A 145 15.75 -5.01 8.69
CA GLU A 145 14.65 -4.05 8.70
C GLU A 145 13.36 -4.55 8.03
N THR A 146 13.43 -5.67 7.33
CA THR A 146 12.26 -6.28 6.70
C THR A 146 11.39 -7.00 7.73
N GLY A 147 10.09 -6.95 7.56
CA GLY A 147 9.15 -7.63 8.46
C GLY A 147 7.84 -8.00 7.79
N ILE A 148 6.89 -8.44 8.60
CA ILE A 148 5.53 -8.78 8.21
C ILE A 148 4.53 -8.06 9.09
N ILE A 149 3.33 -7.84 8.57
CA ILE A 149 2.25 -7.13 9.24
C ILE A 149 0.91 -7.83 8.97
N ASP A 150 -0.02 -7.75 9.92
CA ASP A 150 -1.44 -7.98 9.66
C ASP A 150 -2.01 -6.78 8.89
N SER A 151 -2.12 -6.90 7.58
CA SER A 151 -2.62 -5.83 6.72
C SER A 151 -4.10 -5.53 6.95
N HIS A 152 -4.89 -6.52 7.36
CA HIS A 152 -6.30 -6.32 7.70
C HIS A 152 -6.45 -5.56 9.01
N GLY A 153 -5.72 -5.95 10.06
CA GLY A 153 -5.66 -5.25 11.34
C GLY A 153 -5.18 -3.80 11.19
N LEU A 154 -4.20 -3.55 10.30
CA LEU A 154 -3.79 -2.18 9.96
C LEU A 154 -4.95 -1.36 9.39
N MET A 155 -5.65 -1.89 8.39
CA MET A 155 -6.77 -1.18 7.77
C MET A 155 -7.92 -0.96 8.74
N LEU A 156 -8.21 -1.93 9.60
CA LEU A 156 -9.22 -1.80 10.65
C LEU A 156 -8.86 -0.68 11.64
N SER A 157 -7.60 -0.62 12.05
CA SER A 157 -7.10 0.44 12.94
C SER A 157 -7.20 1.83 12.30
N LEU A 158 -6.84 1.94 11.00
CA LEU A 158 -6.95 3.20 10.26
C LEU A 158 -8.41 3.65 10.10
N LEU A 159 -9.33 2.70 9.87
CA LEU A 159 -10.76 2.98 9.77
C LEU A 159 -11.31 3.46 11.12
N GLY A 160 -10.97 2.79 12.22
CA GLY A 160 -11.41 3.23 13.56
C GLY A 160 -10.96 4.66 13.87
N GLU A 161 -9.70 5.01 13.59
CA GLU A 161 -9.22 6.38 13.80
C GLU A 161 -9.88 7.41 12.87
N LEU A 162 -10.23 7.01 11.63
CA LEU A 162 -11.01 7.85 10.72
C LEU A 162 -12.38 8.17 11.31
N GLU A 163 -13.09 7.15 11.78
CA GLU A 163 -14.43 7.28 12.37
C GLU A 163 -14.41 8.07 13.69
N ASP A 164 -13.42 7.79 14.55
CA ASP A 164 -13.21 8.56 15.81
C ASP A 164 -12.95 10.05 15.53
N ALA A 165 -12.35 10.39 14.40
CA ALA A 165 -12.12 11.77 13.96
C ALA A 165 -13.32 12.38 13.19
N GLY A 166 -14.47 11.68 13.12
CA GLY A 166 -15.70 12.14 12.47
C GLY A 166 -15.76 11.88 10.96
N GLY A 167 -14.78 11.19 10.37
CA GLY A 167 -14.85 10.76 8.96
C GLY A 167 -15.83 9.61 8.76
N GLN A 168 -16.28 9.41 7.55
CA GLN A 168 -17.32 8.42 7.22
C GLN A 168 -16.86 7.47 6.10
N LEU A 169 -17.16 6.18 6.25
CA LEU A 169 -17.03 5.17 5.20
C LEU A 169 -18.38 4.79 4.64
N VAL A 170 -18.56 4.95 3.33
CA VAL A 170 -19.79 4.56 2.61
C VAL A 170 -19.46 3.42 1.65
N LEU A 171 -19.98 2.24 1.97
CA LEU A 171 -19.80 1.02 1.18
C LEU A 171 -20.81 0.91 0.03
N ARG A 172 -20.54 0.03 -0.94
CA ARG A 172 -21.40 -0.21 -2.13
C ARG A 172 -21.73 1.06 -2.90
N SER A 173 -20.79 1.99 -2.91
CA SER A 173 -20.92 3.32 -3.49
C SER A 173 -19.84 3.58 -4.55
N PRO A 174 -19.87 2.85 -5.69
CA PRO A 174 -18.88 3.00 -6.74
C PRO A 174 -18.99 4.38 -7.39
N VAL A 175 -17.88 5.09 -7.53
CA VAL A 175 -17.80 6.27 -8.38
C VAL A 175 -17.62 5.81 -9.83
N VAL A 176 -18.64 6.00 -10.66
CA VAL A 176 -18.67 5.49 -12.03
C VAL A 176 -18.17 6.51 -13.06
N ALA A 177 -18.29 7.78 -12.76
CA ALA A 177 -17.76 8.89 -13.54
C ALA A 177 -17.55 10.12 -12.67
N ALA A 178 -16.76 11.06 -13.14
CA ALA A 178 -16.57 12.34 -12.49
C ALA A 178 -16.39 13.45 -13.50
N GLU A 179 -16.70 14.66 -13.09
CA GLU A 179 -16.44 15.88 -13.85
C GLU A 179 -15.92 16.97 -12.90
N SER A 180 -15.06 17.83 -13.41
CA SER A 180 -14.50 18.93 -12.64
C SER A 180 -14.68 20.24 -13.38
N ASP A 181 -15.08 21.25 -12.63
CA ASP A 181 -15.05 22.65 -13.03
C ASP A 181 -14.04 23.44 -12.16
N ASN A 182 -14.06 24.77 -12.26
CA ASN A 182 -13.14 25.62 -11.50
C ASN A 182 -13.42 25.64 -9.98
N HIS A 183 -14.55 25.08 -9.53
CA HIS A 183 -15.02 25.22 -8.15
C HIS A 183 -15.29 23.88 -7.46
N TRP A 184 -15.72 22.88 -8.23
CA TRP A 184 -16.21 21.60 -7.72
C TRP A 184 -15.76 20.41 -8.55
N HIS A 185 -15.65 19.29 -7.86
CA HIS A 185 -15.63 17.97 -8.47
C HIS A 185 -17.00 17.33 -8.26
N CYS A 186 -17.69 17.00 -9.36
CA CYS A 186 -18.97 16.31 -9.32
C CYS A 186 -18.75 14.83 -9.56
N LEU A 187 -19.04 14.00 -8.56
CA LEU A 187 -18.87 12.56 -8.59
C LEU A 187 -20.23 11.89 -8.84
N HIS A 188 -20.31 11.07 -9.87
CA HIS A 188 -21.49 10.24 -10.13
C HIS A 188 -21.33 8.91 -9.36
N VAL A 189 -22.02 8.80 -8.25
CA VAL A 189 -22.02 7.62 -7.40
C VAL A 189 -23.15 6.71 -7.86
N GLY A 190 -22.81 5.45 -8.10
CA GLY A 190 -23.76 4.36 -8.40
C GLY A 190 -24.04 3.51 -7.16
N GLY A 191 -24.42 2.24 -7.37
CA GLY A 191 -24.68 1.28 -6.30
C GLY A 191 -26.11 1.35 -5.75
N ASP A 192 -26.26 1.03 -4.46
CA ASP A 192 -27.57 0.88 -3.83
C ASP A 192 -28.36 2.20 -3.75
N HIS A 193 -27.66 3.34 -3.62
CA HIS A 193 -28.24 4.68 -3.52
C HIS A 193 -27.55 5.65 -4.50
N PRO A 194 -27.94 5.62 -5.80
CA PRO A 194 -27.30 6.49 -6.80
C PRO A 194 -27.56 7.96 -6.55
N LEU A 195 -26.49 8.75 -6.49
CA LEU A 195 -26.55 10.21 -6.27
C LEU A 195 -25.42 10.95 -7.02
N THR A 196 -25.48 12.26 -7.02
CA THR A 196 -24.36 13.13 -7.41
C THR A 196 -23.79 13.79 -6.16
N LEU A 197 -22.49 13.56 -5.90
CA LEU A 197 -21.78 14.15 -4.78
C LEU A 197 -20.80 15.22 -5.29
N LYS A 198 -20.96 16.44 -4.81
CA LYS A 198 -20.04 17.55 -5.09
C LYS A 198 -19.03 17.66 -3.97
N ALA A 199 -17.74 17.70 -4.33
CA ALA A 199 -16.65 17.83 -3.37
C ALA A 199 -15.69 18.94 -3.77
N LYS A 200 -15.08 19.60 -2.78
CA LYS A 200 -13.99 20.57 -2.99
C LYS A 200 -12.68 19.88 -3.32
N ASN A 201 -12.43 18.75 -2.67
CA ASN A 201 -11.22 17.95 -2.86
C ASN A 201 -11.61 16.50 -3.12
N VAL A 202 -10.92 15.89 -4.07
CA VAL A 202 -11.10 14.45 -4.35
C VAL A 202 -9.75 13.76 -4.44
N ILE A 203 -9.62 12.67 -3.71
CA ILE A 203 -8.46 11.79 -3.74
C ILE A 203 -8.86 10.47 -4.41
N ASN A 204 -8.30 10.21 -5.58
CA ASN A 204 -8.51 8.94 -6.28
C ASN A 204 -7.54 7.87 -5.77
N ALA A 205 -7.98 7.08 -4.79
CA ALA A 205 -7.27 5.94 -4.22
C ALA A 205 -7.89 4.58 -4.62
N ALA A 206 -8.56 4.53 -5.77
CA ALA A 206 -9.33 3.38 -6.25
C ALA A 206 -8.49 2.18 -6.75
N GLY A 207 -7.20 2.10 -6.40
CA GLY A 207 -6.33 0.98 -6.75
C GLY A 207 -6.29 0.70 -8.25
N LEU A 208 -6.64 -0.51 -8.69
CA LEU A 208 -6.66 -0.88 -10.11
C LEU A 208 -7.72 -0.11 -10.92
N ALA A 209 -8.74 0.42 -10.28
CA ALA A 209 -9.77 1.24 -10.92
C ALA A 209 -9.39 2.73 -11.01
N ALA A 210 -8.29 3.17 -10.38
CA ALA A 210 -7.92 4.59 -10.34
C ALA A 210 -7.65 5.19 -11.73
N VAL A 211 -6.94 4.48 -12.60
CA VAL A 211 -6.66 4.93 -13.96
C VAL A 211 -7.89 4.87 -14.87
N PRO A 212 -8.68 3.79 -14.89
CA PRO A 212 -9.97 3.79 -15.58
C PRO A 212 -10.89 4.96 -15.16
N LEU A 213 -10.99 5.25 -13.87
CA LEU A 213 -11.76 6.39 -13.38
C LEU A 213 -11.20 7.72 -13.89
N ALA A 214 -9.88 7.92 -13.84
CA ALA A 214 -9.25 9.14 -14.38
C ALA A 214 -9.49 9.32 -15.87
N LYS A 215 -9.60 8.25 -16.66
CA LYS A 215 -9.96 8.30 -18.08
C LYS A 215 -11.40 8.74 -18.32
N ASN A 216 -12.31 8.39 -17.39
CA ASN A 216 -13.72 8.76 -17.42
C ASN A 216 -14.02 10.06 -16.65
N TRP A 217 -12.99 10.86 -16.37
CA TRP A 217 -13.11 12.12 -15.63
C TRP A 217 -13.14 13.30 -16.60
N ALA A 218 -14.30 13.90 -16.79
CA ALA A 218 -14.45 15.10 -17.63
C ALA A 218 -13.76 16.31 -16.96
N GLY A 219 -13.08 17.12 -17.76
CA GLY A 219 -12.29 18.25 -17.26
C GLY A 219 -10.90 17.90 -16.73
N LEU A 220 -10.52 16.61 -16.68
CA LEU A 220 -9.15 16.22 -16.36
C LEU A 220 -8.32 16.21 -17.66
N PRO A 221 -7.25 17.03 -17.79
CA PRO A 221 -6.40 17.03 -18.97
C PRO A 221 -5.70 15.69 -19.20
N ASP A 222 -5.44 15.34 -20.46
CA ASP A 222 -4.85 14.04 -20.83
C ASP A 222 -3.45 13.82 -20.24
N GLU A 223 -2.69 14.87 -20.03
CA GLU A 223 -1.36 14.82 -19.40
C GLU A 223 -1.39 14.28 -17.97
N TYR A 224 -2.50 14.41 -17.26
CA TYR A 224 -2.71 13.88 -15.90
C TYR A 224 -3.38 12.50 -15.90
N ARG A 225 -3.56 11.85 -17.06
CA ARG A 225 -4.12 10.51 -17.20
C ARG A 225 -2.99 9.49 -17.41
N PRO A 226 -2.47 8.84 -16.35
CA PRO A 226 -1.33 7.96 -16.46
C PRO A 226 -1.65 6.70 -17.28
N ARG A 227 -0.61 6.10 -17.86
CA ARG A 227 -0.71 4.75 -18.43
C ARG A 227 -0.72 3.73 -17.30
N GLN A 228 -1.52 2.68 -17.46
CA GLN A 228 -1.59 1.58 -16.51
C GLN A 228 -0.93 0.34 -17.08
N TRP A 229 -0.10 -0.30 -16.25
CA TRP A 229 0.54 -1.57 -16.53
C TRP A 229 0.17 -2.55 -15.43
N PHE A 230 -0.10 -3.79 -15.79
CA PHE A 230 -0.46 -4.83 -14.84
C PHE A 230 0.70 -5.79 -14.65
N ALA A 231 1.01 -6.13 -13.40
CA ALA A 231 1.86 -7.23 -13.02
C ALA A 231 1.05 -8.20 -12.16
N ARG A 232 1.11 -9.49 -12.49
CA ARG A 232 0.44 -10.54 -11.72
C ARG A 232 1.45 -11.19 -10.77
N GLY A 233 1.21 -11.08 -9.46
CA GLY A 233 1.90 -11.88 -8.46
C GLY A 233 1.33 -13.30 -8.42
N VAL A 234 2.21 -14.29 -8.26
CA VAL A 234 1.83 -15.69 -8.06
C VAL A 234 2.37 -16.12 -6.71
N TYR A 235 1.52 -16.76 -5.90
CA TYR A 235 1.87 -17.27 -4.60
C TYR A 235 1.75 -18.80 -4.59
N PHE A 236 2.67 -19.44 -3.88
CA PHE A 236 2.62 -20.87 -3.60
C PHE A 236 2.24 -21.07 -2.14
N SER A 237 1.35 -21.99 -1.87
CA SER A 237 1.07 -22.44 -0.49
C SER A 237 1.97 -23.62 -0.15
N TYR A 238 2.52 -23.62 1.05
CA TYR A 238 3.26 -24.74 1.60
C TYR A 238 2.35 -25.54 2.54
N SER A 239 2.17 -26.81 2.26
CA SER A 239 1.39 -27.71 3.12
C SER A 239 2.31 -28.36 4.16
N GLY A 240 2.09 -28.07 5.42
CA GLY A 240 2.86 -28.58 6.53
C GLY A 240 3.40 -27.46 7.44
N ARG A 241 4.25 -27.84 8.40
CA ARG A 241 4.89 -26.86 9.28
C ARG A 241 5.99 -26.14 8.50
N THR A 242 5.87 -24.81 8.37
CA THR A 242 6.91 -24.02 7.71
C THR A 242 8.26 -24.19 8.39
N PRO A 243 9.32 -24.50 7.65
CA PRO A 243 10.67 -24.56 8.19
C PRO A 243 11.28 -23.16 8.42
N PHE A 244 10.73 -22.13 7.74
CA PHE A 244 11.31 -20.78 7.73
C PHE A 244 10.84 -19.95 8.92
N LYS A 245 11.77 -19.23 9.56
CA LYS A 245 11.53 -18.29 10.66
C LYS A 245 11.65 -16.82 10.21
N THR A 246 12.23 -16.60 9.06
CA THR A 246 12.47 -15.31 8.40
C THR A 246 11.89 -15.30 6.99
N LEU A 247 11.88 -14.15 6.35
CA LEU A 247 11.55 -14.00 4.93
C LEU A 247 12.75 -14.31 4.05
#